data_d88149e029885012b91767c7f6e3f6b8
#
_entry.id   d88149e029885012b91767c7f6e3f6b8
#
_cell.length_a   1.000
_cell.length_b   1.000
_cell.length_c   1.000
_cell.angle_alpha   90.00
_cell.angle_beta   90.00
_cell.angle_gamma   90.00
#
_symmetry.space_group_name_H-M   'P 1'
#
loop_
_entity.id
_entity.type
_entity.pdbx_description
1 polymer ?
#
loop_
_entity_poly.entity_id
_entity_poly.type
_entity_poly.pdbx_seq_one_letter_code
_entity_poly.pdbx_strand_id
1 'polypeptide(L)'
;MFFITEPDINFRIKGSRDPLGFQPIWQKLGRKVIKDLSTVSGSIRDFQLMSFAWYFWEDRPDKDFMAFFYKFEQACAYTRELYFEMSSYNGKNFVSKRRNNDSYRLSTSNADTILSNQKTYGVFGKYNRPFTEMRIKYQDDFKLVMESAIKDKTDSKKLLELIVKLISEEVVIITKEELKPIADLLEQLSDVEKQFYERLILETPAHKCQNELYHLFKTYPELREDSFQLYPFIESILKHDISDALKGCLVEIKNTESVLYSYANLFRHLQSRPVWQSSEINQEELFNYFPEKQDYVFGNTDVLQLNEELHHLKDDTSKIALAAVVRNETVSKRRNNSAWIKQEKGKLVRYYADGGREISKLDVNNAYENNYFIPTYISLFNQIDPLK
;
A
#
# COMPACT_ATOMS: atom_id res chain seq x y z
N MET A 1 -24.26 36.65 19.88
CA MET A 1 -22.96 37.26 19.56
C MET A 1 -22.07 36.13 19.08
N PHE A 2 -21.74 36.02 17.78
CA PHE A 2 -20.87 34.98 17.25
C PHE A 2 -19.44 35.52 17.33
N PHE A 3 -18.59 34.89 18.11
CA PHE A 3 -17.16 35.17 18.12
C PHE A 3 -16.56 34.52 16.88
N ILE A 4 -16.10 35.29 15.91
CA ILE A 4 -15.22 34.83 14.85
C ILE A 4 -13.86 34.68 15.54
N THR A 5 -13.47 33.46 15.88
CA THR A 5 -12.10 33.16 16.31
C THR A 5 -11.17 33.38 15.11
N GLU A 6 -10.06 34.05 15.37
CA GLU A 6 -9.00 34.16 14.34
C GLU A 6 -8.63 32.76 13.85
N PRO A 7 -8.37 32.58 12.53
CA PRO A 7 -7.95 31.30 12.01
C PRO A 7 -6.70 30.83 12.76
N ASP A 8 -6.75 29.63 13.34
CA ASP A 8 -5.58 29.02 13.95
C ASP A 8 -4.44 28.93 12.92
N ILE A 9 -3.37 29.69 13.14
CA ILE A 9 -2.17 29.73 12.28
C ILE A 9 -1.53 28.34 12.14
N ASN A 10 -1.79 27.44 13.10
CA ASN A 10 -1.35 26.05 13.08
C ASN A 10 -2.35 25.09 12.41
N PHE A 11 -3.51 25.57 11.98
CA PHE A 11 -4.48 24.75 11.27
C PHE A 11 -3.94 24.44 9.86
N ARG A 12 -3.17 23.38 9.77
CA ARG A 12 -2.73 22.83 8.49
C ARG A 12 -3.91 22.13 7.82
N ILE A 13 -4.41 22.72 6.76
CA ILE A 13 -5.37 22.07 5.87
C ILE A 13 -4.72 20.80 5.37
N LYS A 14 -5.20 19.63 5.80
CA LYS A 14 -4.73 18.35 5.26
C LYS A 14 -5.18 18.25 3.81
N GLY A 15 -4.24 18.35 2.90
CA GLY A 15 -4.48 18.11 1.48
C GLY A 15 -4.91 16.65 1.24
N SER A 16 -5.58 16.40 0.13
CA SER A 16 -5.88 15.03 -0.30
C SER A 16 -4.59 14.27 -0.60
N ARG A 17 -4.47 13.01 -0.19
CA ARG A 17 -3.33 12.13 -0.55
C ARG A 17 -3.18 11.88 -2.05
N ASP A 18 -4.20 12.20 -2.82
CA ASP A 18 -4.26 12.02 -4.27
C ASP A 18 -4.86 13.30 -4.88
N PRO A 19 -4.05 14.39 -4.96
CA PRO A 19 -4.53 15.71 -5.35
C PRO A 19 -5.04 15.78 -6.78
N LEU A 20 -4.57 14.92 -7.67
CA LEU A 20 -4.97 14.87 -9.07
C LEU A 20 -6.02 13.81 -9.37
N GLY A 21 -6.40 12.99 -8.39
CA GLY A 21 -7.43 11.95 -8.56
C GLY A 21 -6.98 10.78 -9.44
N PHE A 22 -5.69 10.44 -9.45
CA PHE A 22 -5.13 9.37 -10.27
C PHE A 22 -5.22 7.99 -9.62
N GLN A 23 -5.38 7.94 -8.30
CA GLN A 23 -5.42 6.69 -7.55
C GLN A 23 -6.48 5.70 -8.08
N PRO A 24 -7.74 6.06 -8.35
CA PRO A 24 -8.71 5.12 -8.91
C PRO A 24 -8.32 4.59 -10.28
N ILE A 25 -7.64 5.39 -11.11
CA ILE A 25 -7.23 5.02 -12.46
C ILE A 25 -6.18 3.90 -12.40
N TRP A 26 -5.04 4.18 -11.76
CA TRP A 26 -3.94 3.21 -11.70
C TRP A 26 -4.29 1.97 -10.88
N GLN A 27 -5.10 2.11 -9.82
CA GLN A 27 -5.55 0.95 -9.05
C GLN A 27 -6.45 0.03 -9.87
N LYS A 28 -7.35 0.59 -10.70
CA LYS A 28 -8.18 -0.21 -11.60
C LYS A 28 -7.34 -0.99 -12.61
N LEU A 29 -6.32 -0.36 -13.19
CA LEU A 29 -5.41 -1.03 -14.12
C LEU A 29 -4.53 -2.06 -13.43
N GLY A 30 -3.94 -1.72 -12.29
CA GLY A 30 -3.14 -2.65 -11.50
C GLY A 30 -3.90 -3.93 -11.14
N ARG A 31 -5.20 -3.82 -10.84
CA ARG A 31 -6.06 -4.99 -10.55
C ARG A 31 -6.35 -5.88 -11.75
N LYS A 32 -6.09 -5.43 -12.97
CA LYS A 32 -6.12 -6.30 -14.15
C LYS A 32 -4.92 -7.28 -14.18
N VAL A 33 -3.83 -6.92 -13.51
CA VAL A 33 -2.59 -7.73 -13.44
C VAL A 33 -2.47 -8.41 -12.07
N ILE A 34 -2.63 -7.65 -10.98
CA ILE A 34 -2.52 -8.14 -9.60
C ILE A 34 -3.85 -7.93 -8.87
N LYS A 35 -4.53 -9.02 -8.55
CA LYS A 35 -5.83 -9.02 -7.91
C LYS A 35 -5.69 -8.91 -6.38
N ASP A 36 -6.67 -8.24 -5.76
CA ASP A 36 -6.96 -8.26 -4.32
C ASP A 36 -5.84 -7.76 -3.37
N LEU A 37 -4.67 -7.34 -3.89
CA LEU A 37 -3.62 -6.73 -3.08
C LEU A 37 -3.81 -5.21 -2.92
N SER A 38 -3.15 -4.64 -1.93
CA SER A 38 -3.00 -3.20 -1.73
C SER A 38 -1.51 -2.84 -1.65
N THR A 39 -1.18 -1.56 -1.81
CA THR A 39 0.20 -1.07 -1.71
C THR A 39 0.83 -1.24 -0.32
N VAL A 40 0.03 -1.55 0.68
CA VAL A 40 0.45 -1.69 2.08
C VAL A 40 0.32 -3.11 2.63
N SER A 41 -0.10 -4.07 1.79
CA SER A 41 -0.30 -5.47 2.19
C SER A 41 0.86 -6.39 1.78
N GLY A 42 2.10 -5.91 1.84
CA GLY A 42 3.29 -6.60 1.35
C GLY A 42 4.02 -7.49 2.38
N SER A 43 3.38 -7.90 3.47
CA SER A 43 3.99 -8.79 4.47
C SER A 43 3.18 -10.07 4.64
N ILE A 44 3.77 -11.20 4.33
CA ILE A 44 3.14 -12.51 4.53
C ILE A 44 2.90 -12.81 6.01
N ARG A 45 3.75 -12.31 6.89
CA ARG A 45 3.59 -12.45 8.34
C ARG A 45 2.36 -11.71 8.87
N ASP A 46 1.91 -10.66 8.19
CA ASP A 46 0.69 -9.96 8.58
C ASP A 46 -0.56 -10.68 8.05
N PHE A 47 -0.49 -11.36 6.90
CA PHE A 47 -1.52 -12.33 6.48
C PHE A 47 -1.61 -13.49 7.45
N GLN A 48 -0.48 -14.02 7.90
CA GLN A 48 -0.39 -15.07 8.90
C GLN A 48 -1.05 -14.64 10.23
N LEU A 49 -0.71 -13.45 10.73
CA LEU A 49 -1.33 -12.87 11.93
C LEU A 49 -2.84 -12.76 11.79
N MET A 50 -3.34 -12.24 10.66
CA MET A 50 -4.77 -12.15 10.37
C MET A 50 -5.43 -13.54 10.36
N SER A 51 -4.79 -14.53 9.75
CA SER A 51 -5.30 -15.90 9.68
C SER A 51 -5.45 -16.52 11.08
N PHE A 52 -4.42 -16.44 11.92
CA PHE A 52 -4.49 -16.95 13.29
C PHE A 52 -5.51 -16.20 14.14
N ALA A 53 -5.60 -14.87 14.00
CA ALA A 53 -6.62 -14.11 14.72
C ALA A 53 -8.05 -14.58 14.37
N TRP A 54 -8.34 -14.78 13.09
CA TRP A 54 -9.63 -15.30 12.67
C TRP A 54 -9.85 -16.76 13.10
N TYR A 55 -8.84 -17.61 13.02
CA TYR A 55 -8.92 -19.01 13.47
C TYR A 55 -9.26 -19.12 14.97
N PHE A 56 -8.56 -18.37 15.83
CA PHE A 56 -8.82 -18.39 17.28
C PHE A 56 -10.16 -17.76 17.66
N TRP A 57 -10.74 -16.96 16.78
CA TRP A 57 -12.02 -16.30 17.02
C TRP A 57 -13.23 -17.09 16.52
N GLU A 58 -13.10 -18.01 15.57
CA GLU A 58 -14.19 -18.62 14.81
C GLU A 58 -15.33 -19.17 15.68
N ASP A 59 -15.00 -19.79 16.80
CA ASP A 59 -15.95 -20.42 17.71
C ASP A 59 -16.43 -19.49 18.86
N ARG A 60 -16.27 -18.16 18.74
CA ARG A 60 -16.52 -17.20 19.84
C ARG A 60 -17.26 -15.94 19.40
N PRO A 61 -18.41 -16.06 18.74
CA PRO A 61 -19.13 -14.91 18.16
C PRO A 61 -19.74 -13.94 19.20
N ASP A 62 -19.84 -14.35 20.47
CA ASP A 62 -20.38 -13.58 21.59
C ASP A 62 -19.39 -12.56 22.18
N LYS A 63 -18.15 -12.55 21.74
CA LYS A 63 -17.08 -11.64 22.22
C LYS A 63 -16.80 -10.52 21.21
N ASP A 64 -16.09 -9.47 21.65
CA ASP A 64 -15.64 -8.39 20.78
C ASP A 64 -14.35 -8.80 20.05
N PHE A 65 -14.47 -9.13 18.76
CA PHE A 65 -13.34 -9.45 17.91
C PHE A 65 -12.25 -8.36 17.91
N MET A 66 -12.64 -7.09 17.85
CA MET A 66 -11.66 -6.02 17.76
C MET A 66 -10.89 -5.83 19.07
N ALA A 67 -11.53 -6.04 20.22
CA ALA A 67 -10.86 -6.00 21.51
C ALA A 67 -9.83 -7.15 21.65
N PHE A 68 -10.16 -8.35 21.19
CA PHE A 68 -9.21 -9.45 21.09
C PHE A 68 -8.09 -9.14 20.10
N PHE A 69 -8.44 -8.72 18.86
CA PHE A 69 -7.49 -8.46 17.79
C PHE A 69 -6.44 -7.43 18.18
N TYR A 70 -6.83 -6.36 18.88
CA TYR A 70 -5.89 -5.34 19.35
C TYR A 70 -4.83 -5.93 20.28
N LYS A 71 -5.24 -6.71 21.25
CA LYS A 71 -4.33 -7.35 22.20
C LYS A 71 -3.46 -8.41 21.53
N PHE A 72 -4.01 -9.17 20.59
CA PHE A 72 -3.27 -10.14 19.80
C PHE A 72 -2.22 -9.48 18.89
N GLU A 73 -2.58 -8.39 18.20
CA GLU A 73 -1.63 -7.60 17.40
C GLU A 73 -0.53 -6.99 18.27
N GLN A 74 -0.86 -6.49 19.46
CA GLN A 74 0.12 -6.00 20.44
C GLN A 74 1.09 -7.11 20.86
N ALA A 75 0.57 -8.29 21.22
CA ALA A 75 1.40 -9.46 21.57
C ALA A 75 2.34 -9.84 20.41
N CYS A 76 1.83 -9.88 19.17
CA CYS A 76 2.65 -10.13 17.98
C CYS A 76 3.70 -9.02 17.75
N ALA A 77 3.41 -7.76 18.03
CA ALA A 77 4.37 -6.68 17.92
C ALA A 77 5.51 -6.79 18.95
N TYR A 78 5.18 -7.10 20.22
CA TYR A 78 6.20 -7.41 21.23
C TYR A 78 7.03 -8.64 20.86
N THR A 79 6.40 -9.69 20.32
CA THR A 79 7.10 -10.87 19.83
C THR A 79 8.11 -10.52 18.73
N ARG A 80 7.73 -9.68 17.76
CA ARG A 80 8.62 -9.21 16.69
C ARG A 80 9.82 -8.43 17.19
N GLU A 81 9.66 -7.63 18.24
CA GLU A 81 10.77 -6.91 18.87
C GLU A 81 11.70 -7.83 19.68
N LEU A 82 11.11 -8.71 20.50
CA LEU A 82 11.83 -9.44 21.54
C LEU A 82 12.53 -10.70 21.05
N TYR A 83 11.99 -11.32 19.99
CA TYR A 83 12.49 -12.61 19.48
C TYR A 83 13.09 -12.50 18.08
N PHE A 84 12.62 -11.57 17.23
CA PHE A 84 13.06 -11.51 15.83
C PHE A 84 13.88 -10.27 15.52
N GLU A 85 13.95 -9.29 16.41
CA GLU A 85 14.66 -8.02 16.23
C GLU A 85 14.37 -7.33 14.89
N MET A 86 13.11 -7.41 14.43
CA MET A 86 12.71 -6.93 13.11
C MET A 86 13.00 -5.43 12.95
N SER A 87 13.56 -5.08 11.79
CA SER A 87 13.87 -3.69 11.46
C SER A 87 12.63 -2.81 11.25
N SER A 88 11.51 -3.42 10.81
CA SER A 88 10.27 -2.70 10.53
C SER A 88 9.03 -3.55 10.81
N TYR A 89 8.09 -3.02 11.56
CA TYR A 89 6.74 -3.57 11.79
C TYR A 89 5.83 -2.48 12.37
N ASN A 90 4.51 -2.73 12.36
CA ASN A 90 3.54 -1.78 12.92
C ASN A 90 3.75 -1.62 14.44
N GLY A 91 3.90 -0.38 14.89
CA GLY A 91 4.07 -0.07 16.32
C GLY A 91 5.49 -0.18 16.85
N LYS A 92 6.52 -0.39 16.01
CA LYS A 92 7.92 -0.52 16.44
C LYS A 92 8.35 0.58 17.42
N ASN A 93 8.08 1.86 17.10
CA ASN A 93 8.46 3.00 17.94
C ASN A 93 7.86 2.98 19.34
N PHE A 94 6.70 2.34 19.51
CA PHE A 94 6.05 2.18 20.82
C PHE A 94 6.66 1.01 21.59
N VAL A 95 6.84 -0.14 20.92
CA VAL A 95 7.27 -1.40 21.52
C VAL A 95 8.75 -1.34 21.89
N SER A 96 9.62 -0.83 21.02
CA SER A 96 11.07 -0.75 21.26
C SER A 96 11.44 0.07 22.51
N LYS A 97 10.65 1.10 22.84
CA LYS A 97 10.83 1.88 24.08
C LYS A 97 10.54 1.06 25.35
N ARG A 98 9.85 -0.05 25.23
CA ARG A 98 9.42 -0.94 26.33
C ARG A 98 10.13 -2.29 26.31
N ARG A 99 11.10 -2.48 25.42
CA ARG A 99 11.83 -3.74 25.21
C ARG A 99 12.42 -4.32 26.52
N ASN A 100 12.89 -3.45 27.40
CA ASN A 100 13.57 -3.85 28.64
C ASN A 100 12.65 -3.97 29.87
N ASN A 101 11.33 -3.90 29.67
CA ASN A 101 10.39 -4.10 30.77
C ASN A 101 10.28 -5.60 31.10
N ASP A 102 10.05 -5.92 32.39
CA ASP A 102 9.85 -7.29 32.87
C ASP A 102 8.50 -7.87 32.40
N SER A 103 7.53 -7.00 32.14
CA SER A 103 6.19 -7.37 31.66
C SER A 103 5.60 -6.31 30.74
N TYR A 104 4.63 -6.73 29.94
CA TYR A 104 3.97 -5.92 28.92
C TYR A 104 2.47 -5.92 29.16
N ARG A 105 1.90 -4.74 29.16
CA ARG A 105 0.48 -4.50 29.32
C ARG A 105 -0.18 -4.44 27.95
N LEU A 106 -1.19 -5.27 27.73
CA LEU A 106 -1.99 -5.33 26.50
C LEU A 106 -3.44 -4.97 26.82
N SER A 107 -3.99 -4.00 26.12
CA SER A 107 -5.40 -3.60 26.28
C SER A 107 -5.88 -2.77 25.08
N THR A 108 -7.16 -2.41 25.09
CA THR A 108 -7.74 -1.49 24.11
C THR A 108 -7.60 -0.01 24.51
N SER A 109 -7.01 0.27 25.67
CA SER A 109 -6.75 1.62 26.15
C SER A 109 -5.78 2.36 25.23
N ASN A 110 -6.02 3.65 24.99
CA ASN A 110 -5.12 4.51 24.20
C ASN A 110 -3.67 4.55 24.72
N ALA A 111 -3.46 4.29 26.02
CA ALA A 111 -2.13 4.25 26.62
C ALA A 111 -1.34 2.99 26.22
N ASP A 112 -2.02 1.91 25.84
CA ASP A 112 -1.43 0.60 25.54
C ASP A 112 -1.45 0.30 24.03
N THR A 113 -2.21 1.05 23.21
CA THR A 113 -2.24 0.87 21.75
C THR A 113 -0.87 1.19 21.13
N ILE A 114 -0.41 0.29 20.26
CA ILE A 114 0.89 0.41 19.59
C ILE A 114 0.92 1.49 18.49
N LEU A 115 -0.24 1.99 18.10
CA LEU A 115 -0.43 3.07 17.12
C LEU A 115 -1.56 3.99 17.60
N SER A 116 -1.47 5.28 17.28
CA SER A 116 -2.50 6.29 17.64
C SER A 116 -3.91 5.95 17.14
N ASN A 117 -4.02 5.21 16.06
CA ASN A 117 -5.26 4.60 15.55
C ASN A 117 -4.93 3.20 15.04
N GLN A 118 -4.85 2.26 15.97
CA GLN A 118 -4.48 0.87 15.67
C GLN A 118 -5.47 0.21 14.71
N LYS A 119 -6.77 0.54 14.78
CA LYS A 119 -7.79 0.02 13.86
C LYS A 119 -7.50 0.35 12.40
N THR A 120 -7.09 1.60 12.14
CA THR A 120 -6.90 2.09 10.77
C THR A 120 -5.49 1.83 10.25
N TYR A 121 -4.48 2.02 11.10
CA TYR A 121 -3.07 1.95 10.69
C TYR A 121 -2.36 0.65 11.08
N GLY A 122 -3.00 -0.16 11.92
CA GLY A 122 -2.56 -1.50 12.29
C GLY A 122 -2.76 -2.53 11.17
N VAL A 123 -2.47 -3.78 11.50
CA VAL A 123 -2.59 -4.90 10.56
C VAL A 123 -4.04 -5.04 10.08
N PHE A 124 -5.02 -4.91 10.97
CA PHE A 124 -6.42 -5.00 10.57
C PHE A 124 -6.76 -3.99 9.46
N GLY A 125 -6.45 -2.70 9.64
CA GLY A 125 -6.77 -1.66 8.68
C GLY A 125 -6.10 -1.84 7.32
N LYS A 126 -4.90 -2.41 7.30
CA LYS A 126 -4.11 -2.64 6.07
C LYS A 126 -4.49 -3.94 5.35
N TYR A 127 -4.82 -5.01 6.09
CA TYR A 127 -4.95 -6.36 5.56
C TYR A 127 -6.37 -6.89 5.51
N ASN A 128 -7.33 -6.29 6.25
CA ASN A 128 -8.70 -6.81 6.28
C ASN A 128 -9.36 -6.84 4.89
N ARG A 129 -9.14 -5.80 4.07
CA ARG A 129 -9.68 -5.77 2.71
C ARG A 129 -9.08 -6.85 1.82
N PRO A 130 -7.74 -6.96 1.63
CA PRO A 130 -7.11 -8.04 0.88
C PRO A 130 -7.53 -9.43 1.40
N PHE A 131 -7.50 -9.63 2.71
CA PHE A 131 -7.87 -10.88 3.35
C PHE A 131 -9.31 -11.32 3.04
N THR A 132 -10.25 -10.35 3.03
CA THR A 132 -11.66 -10.59 2.74
C THR A 132 -11.90 -10.81 1.24
N GLU A 133 -11.28 -10.01 0.36
CA GLU A 133 -11.41 -10.14 -1.10
C GLU A 133 -10.86 -11.47 -1.59
N MET A 134 -9.73 -11.94 -1.04
CA MET A 134 -9.16 -13.27 -1.29
C MET A 134 -9.96 -14.42 -0.62
N ARG A 135 -10.91 -14.10 0.23
CA ARG A 135 -11.74 -15.07 0.96
C ARG A 135 -10.92 -16.09 1.78
N ILE A 136 -9.79 -15.66 2.36
CA ILE A 136 -8.81 -16.55 3.01
C ILE A 136 -9.47 -17.42 4.08
N LYS A 137 -10.23 -16.84 5.01
CA LYS A 137 -10.91 -17.60 6.08
C LYS A 137 -12.06 -18.49 5.61
N TYR A 138 -12.51 -18.33 4.37
CA TYR A 138 -13.61 -19.10 3.78
C TYR A 138 -13.13 -20.23 2.85
N GLN A 139 -11.81 -20.51 2.85
CA GLN A 139 -11.28 -21.66 2.13
C GLN A 139 -11.57 -22.93 2.92
N ASP A 140 -11.94 -24.01 2.22
CA ASP A 140 -12.33 -25.27 2.83
C ASP A 140 -11.23 -25.88 3.69
N ASP A 141 -9.96 -25.65 3.32
CA ASP A 141 -8.79 -26.14 4.03
C ASP A 141 -8.23 -25.17 5.09
N PHE A 142 -8.82 -23.97 5.26
CA PHE A 142 -8.31 -22.93 6.17
C PHE A 142 -8.07 -23.46 7.60
N LYS A 143 -9.07 -24.10 8.18
CA LYS A 143 -9.00 -24.63 9.55
C LYS A 143 -7.90 -25.67 9.70
N LEU A 144 -7.85 -26.63 8.77
CA LEU A 144 -6.84 -27.69 8.77
C LEU A 144 -5.41 -27.13 8.66
N VAL A 145 -5.20 -26.12 7.81
CA VAL A 145 -3.90 -25.44 7.66
C VAL A 145 -3.49 -24.77 8.97
N MET A 146 -4.39 -24.02 9.63
CA MET A 146 -4.08 -23.35 10.90
C MET A 146 -3.80 -24.36 12.03
N GLU A 147 -4.58 -25.43 12.13
CA GLU A 147 -4.37 -26.50 13.11
C GLU A 147 -3.03 -27.21 12.91
N SER A 148 -2.68 -27.55 11.66
CA SER A 148 -1.39 -28.16 11.34
C SER A 148 -0.25 -27.22 11.73
N ALA A 149 -0.31 -25.96 11.34
CA ALA A 149 0.73 -24.97 11.66
C ALA A 149 0.92 -24.79 13.17
N ILE A 150 -0.16 -24.77 13.97
CA ILE A 150 -0.08 -24.69 15.44
C ILE A 150 0.60 -25.93 15.99
N LYS A 151 0.16 -27.12 15.56
CA LYS A 151 0.70 -28.41 16.04
C LYS A 151 2.18 -28.56 15.72
N ASP A 152 2.61 -28.11 14.55
CA ASP A 152 3.96 -28.32 14.05
C ASP A 152 4.98 -27.33 14.64
N LYS A 153 4.53 -26.13 15.06
CA LYS A 153 5.45 -25.04 15.40
C LYS A 153 5.49 -24.67 16.89
N THR A 154 4.43 -24.94 17.66
CA THR A 154 4.33 -24.41 19.02
C THR A 154 3.69 -25.36 20.00
N ASP A 155 3.90 -25.13 21.30
CA ASP A 155 3.15 -25.78 22.38
C ASP A 155 1.68 -25.31 22.33
N SER A 156 0.83 -26.12 21.70
CA SER A 156 -0.58 -25.80 21.49
C SER A 156 -1.32 -25.48 22.79
N LYS A 157 -0.95 -26.12 23.91
CA LYS A 157 -1.60 -25.91 25.21
C LYS A 157 -1.29 -24.52 25.75
N LYS A 158 0.00 -24.13 25.79
CA LYS A 158 0.43 -22.80 26.24
C LYS A 158 -0.09 -21.69 25.35
N LEU A 159 -0.11 -21.93 24.02
CA LEU A 159 -0.70 -21.00 23.09
C LEU A 159 -2.19 -20.76 23.37
N LEU A 160 -2.98 -21.84 23.53
CA LEU A 160 -4.41 -21.73 23.81
C LEU A 160 -4.70 -21.06 25.17
N GLU A 161 -3.92 -21.33 26.20
CA GLU A 161 -4.01 -20.64 27.49
C GLU A 161 -3.81 -19.12 27.31
N LEU A 162 -2.78 -18.70 26.56
CA LEU A 162 -2.53 -17.29 26.25
C LEU A 162 -3.68 -16.68 25.43
N ILE A 163 -4.19 -17.36 24.40
CA ILE A 163 -5.29 -16.89 23.58
C ILE A 163 -6.57 -16.70 24.41
N VAL A 164 -6.89 -17.66 25.30
CA VAL A 164 -8.03 -17.53 26.22
C VAL A 164 -7.89 -16.30 27.10
N LYS A 165 -6.69 -16.04 27.66
CA LYS A 165 -6.38 -14.83 28.44
C LYS A 165 -6.59 -13.56 27.62
N LEU A 166 -6.09 -13.49 26.37
CA LEU A 166 -6.28 -12.36 25.47
C LEU A 166 -7.76 -12.11 25.12
N ILE A 167 -8.60 -13.14 25.09
CA ILE A 167 -10.03 -12.99 24.78
C ILE A 167 -10.82 -12.59 26.00
N SER A 168 -10.56 -13.21 27.17
CA SER A 168 -11.42 -13.09 28.35
C SER A 168 -11.12 -11.89 29.23
N GLU A 169 -9.88 -11.40 29.26
CA GLU A 169 -9.45 -10.32 30.13
C GLU A 169 -9.46 -8.97 29.39
N GLU A 170 -9.94 -7.92 30.04
CA GLU A 170 -9.92 -6.55 29.52
C GLU A 170 -8.49 -6.03 29.38
N VAL A 171 -7.68 -6.31 30.41
CA VAL A 171 -6.26 -5.94 30.47
C VAL A 171 -5.46 -7.20 30.75
N VAL A 172 -4.50 -7.46 29.87
CA VAL A 172 -3.60 -8.62 29.98
C VAL A 172 -2.19 -8.12 30.31
N ILE A 173 -1.57 -8.71 31.32
CA ILE A 173 -0.15 -8.49 31.63
C ILE A 173 0.57 -9.79 31.29
N ILE A 174 1.59 -9.70 30.46
CA ILE A 174 2.37 -10.84 30.00
C ILE A 174 3.87 -10.58 30.11
N THR A 175 4.63 -11.65 30.30
CA THR A 175 6.10 -11.63 30.29
C THR A 175 6.63 -12.01 28.91
N LYS A 176 7.95 -11.88 28.73
CA LYS A 176 8.63 -12.35 27.51
C LYS A 176 8.41 -13.85 27.30
N GLU A 177 8.51 -14.64 28.37
CA GLU A 177 8.37 -16.11 28.33
C GLU A 177 6.95 -16.52 27.90
N GLU A 178 5.91 -15.82 28.35
CA GLU A 178 4.52 -16.06 27.96
C GLU A 178 4.26 -15.75 26.47
N LEU A 179 5.10 -14.92 25.82
CA LEU A 179 5.03 -14.66 24.38
C LEU A 179 5.68 -15.75 23.52
N LYS A 180 6.47 -16.67 24.12
CA LYS A 180 7.20 -17.69 23.36
C LYS A 180 6.31 -18.51 22.42
N PRO A 181 5.10 -18.98 22.81
CA PRO A 181 4.23 -19.70 21.88
C PRO A 181 3.82 -18.91 20.63
N ILE A 182 3.64 -17.58 20.75
CA ILE A 182 3.40 -16.72 19.59
C ILE A 182 4.69 -16.55 18.76
N ALA A 183 5.85 -16.49 19.41
CA ALA A 183 7.12 -16.42 18.70
C ALA A 183 7.32 -17.68 17.83
N ASP A 184 7.16 -18.85 18.41
CA ASP A 184 7.28 -20.13 17.70
C ASP A 184 6.29 -20.21 16.53
N LEU A 185 5.06 -19.73 16.73
CA LEU A 185 4.03 -19.71 15.70
C LEU A 185 4.39 -18.81 14.52
N LEU A 186 5.01 -17.65 14.76
CA LEU A 186 5.30 -16.61 13.77
C LEU A 186 6.74 -16.64 13.21
N GLU A 187 7.62 -17.51 13.71
CA GLU A 187 9.03 -17.53 13.34
C GLU A 187 9.21 -17.75 11.84
N GLN A 188 8.55 -18.75 11.29
CA GLN A 188 8.56 -19.07 9.86
C GLN A 188 7.22 -19.69 9.43
N LEU A 189 6.95 -19.65 8.13
CA LEU A 189 5.82 -20.38 7.58
C LEU A 189 6.15 -21.89 7.56
N SER A 190 5.21 -22.73 7.98
CA SER A 190 5.26 -24.16 7.69
C SER A 190 5.05 -24.41 6.19
N ASP A 191 5.41 -25.61 5.71
CA ASP A 191 5.22 -25.92 4.30
C ASP A 191 3.73 -25.90 3.88
N VAL A 192 2.85 -26.27 4.79
CA VAL A 192 1.38 -26.23 4.56
C VAL A 192 0.90 -24.77 4.45
N GLU A 193 1.39 -23.87 5.31
CA GLU A 193 1.09 -22.44 5.21
C GLU A 193 1.64 -21.82 3.92
N LYS A 194 2.88 -22.18 3.52
CA LYS A 194 3.48 -21.68 2.27
C LYS A 194 2.62 -22.07 1.08
N GLN A 195 2.24 -23.34 0.94
CA GLN A 195 1.37 -23.81 -0.14
C GLN A 195 0.01 -23.12 -0.13
N PHE A 196 -0.57 -22.92 1.05
CA PHE A 196 -1.85 -22.25 1.21
C PHE A 196 -1.80 -20.78 0.73
N TYR A 197 -0.82 -20.01 1.21
CA TYR A 197 -0.68 -18.61 0.82
C TYR A 197 -0.19 -18.45 -0.63
N GLU A 198 0.68 -19.32 -1.10
CA GLU A 198 1.13 -19.34 -2.49
C GLU A 198 -0.05 -19.47 -3.45
N ARG A 199 -0.92 -20.43 -3.21
CA ARG A 199 -2.15 -20.66 -4.00
C ARG A 199 -3.10 -19.46 -3.97
N LEU A 200 -3.31 -18.85 -2.81
CA LEU A 200 -4.34 -17.81 -2.65
C LEU A 200 -3.86 -16.41 -3.01
N ILE A 201 -2.60 -16.10 -2.71
CA ILE A 201 -2.05 -14.75 -2.85
C ILE A 201 -1.25 -14.61 -4.14
N LEU A 202 -0.48 -15.63 -4.53
CA LEU A 202 0.44 -15.53 -5.66
C LEU A 202 -0.11 -16.15 -6.93
N GLU A 203 -0.43 -17.43 -6.91
CA GLU A 203 -0.88 -18.17 -8.09
C GLU A 203 -2.25 -17.66 -8.58
N THR A 204 -3.23 -17.59 -7.66
CA THR A 204 -4.60 -17.13 -7.94
C THR A 204 -5.15 -17.69 -9.27
N PRO A 205 -5.40 -19.00 -9.42
CA PRO A 205 -5.67 -19.66 -10.71
C PRO A 205 -6.87 -19.08 -11.48
N ALA A 206 -7.83 -18.48 -10.78
CA ALA A 206 -9.00 -17.84 -11.39
C ALA A 206 -8.69 -16.49 -12.07
N HIS A 207 -7.51 -15.90 -11.83
CA HIS A 207 -7.10 -14.61 -12.39
C HIS A 207 -5.98 -14.80 -13.42
N LYS A 208 -6.34 -14.88 -14.69
CA LYS A 208 -5.42 -15.27 -15.79
C LYS A 208 -4.09 -14.52 -15.81
N CYS A 209 -4.10 -13.18 -15.76
CA CYS A 209 -2.87 -12.39 -15.82
C CYS A 209 -1.96 -12.61 -14.60
N GLN A 210 -2.52 -12.71 -13.39
CA GLN A 210 -1.73 -12.96 -12.19
C GLN A 210 -1.15 -14.39 -12.18
N ASN A 211 -1.96 -15.36 -12.57
CA ASN A 211 -1.52 -16.75 -12.70
C ASN A 211 -0.37 -16.89 -13.70
N GLU A 212 -0.48 -16.25 -14.86
CA GLU A 212 0.58 -16.22 -15.85
C GLU A 212 1.86 -15.57 -15.32
N LEU A 213 1.73 -14.42 -14.64
CA LEU A 213 2.85 -13.73 -14.00
C LEU A 213 3.49 -14.59 -12.89
N TYR A 214 2.69 -15.36 -12.15
CA TYR A 214 3.18 -16.33 -11.17
C TYR A 214 4.10 -17.37 -11.84
N HIS A 215 3.66 -17.98 -12.93
CA HIS A 215 4.47 -18.98 -13.65
C HIS A 215 5.73 -18.39 -14.26
N LEU A 216 5.67 -17.16 -14.77
CA LEU A 216 6.86 -16.44 -15.24
C LEU A 216 7.88 -16.24 -14.11
N PHE A 217 7.43 -15.82 -12.93
CA PHE A 217 8.30 -15.61 -11.77
C PHE A 217 8.90 -16.90 -11.20
N LYS A 218 8.21 -18.03 -11.36
CA LYS A 218 8.76 -19.35 -11.04
C LYS A 218 9.83 -19.79 -12.04
N THR A 219 9.64 -19.48 -13.32
CA THR A 219 10.55 -19.87 -14.39
C THR A 219 11.76 -18.94 -14.47
N TYR A 220 11.57 -17.64 -14.23
CA TYR A 220 12.55 -16.57 -14.36
C TYR A 220 12.65 -15.76 -13.06
N PRO A 221 13.33 -16.29 -12.02
CA PRO A 221 13.41 -15.65 -10.70
C PRO A 221 14.03 -14.25 -10.73
N GLU A 222 14.89 -13.95 -11.70
CA GLU A 222 15.53 -12.65 -11.91
C GLU A 222 14.52 -11.51 -12.16
N LEU A 223 13.31 -11.82 -12.61
CA LEU A 223 12.22 -10.84 -12.77
C LEU A 223 11.71 -10.29 -11.43
N ARG A 224 12.12 -10.88 -10.31
CA ARG A 224 11.71 -10.51 -8.94
C ARG A 224 12.79 -9.79 -8.16
N GLU A 225 13.82 -9.28 -8.82
CA GLU A 225 14.90 -8.54 -8.13
C GLU A 225 14.37 -7.30 -7.39
N ASP A 226 15.03 -6.96 -6.28
CA ASP A 226 14.57 -5.92 -5.34
C ASP A 226 14.56 -4.49 -5.92
N SER A 227 15.30 -4.24 -6.99
CA SER A 227 15.39 -2.93 -7.64
C SER A 227 14.23 -2.70 -8.62
N PHE A 228 13.00 -2.70 -8.12
CA PHE A 228 11.83 -2.50 -8.99
C PHE A 228 11.81 -1.10 -9.62
N GLN A 229 11.74 -1.09 -10.95
CA GLN A 229 11.42 0.07 -11.79
C GLN A 229 10.35 -0.33 -12.80
N LEU A 230 9.25 0.42 -12.87
CA LEU A 230 8.06 0.00 -13.62
C LEU A 230 8.34 -0.27 -15.09
N TYR A 231 8.99 0.66 -15.80
CA TYR A 231 9.24 0.51 -17.23
C TYR A 231 10.22 -0.63 -17.56
N PRO A 232 11.41 -0.70 -16.95
CA PRO A 232 12.31 -1.85 -17.14
C PRO A 232 11.65 -3.19 -16.81
N PHE A 233 10.84 -3.24 -15.76
CA PHE A 233 10.09 -4.43 -15.41
C PHE A 233 9.11 -4.84 -16.52
N ILE A 234 8.28 -3.90 -17.01
CA ILE A 234 7.33 -4.18 -18.10
C ILE A 234 8.07 -4.64 -19.36
N GLU A 235 9.13 -3.93 -19.75
CA GLU A 235 9.94 -4.30 -20.93
C GLU A 235 10.59 -5.68 -20.80
N SER A 236 10.99 -6.07 -19.59
CA SER A 236 11.56 -7.37 -19.32
C SER A 236 10.49 -8.49 -19.49
N ILE A 237 9.29 -8.29 -18.93
CA ILE A 237 8.18 -9.23 -19.09
C ILE A 237 7.76 -9.37 -20.56
N LEU A 238 7.70 -8.27 -21.32
CA LEU A 238 7.28 -8.25 -22.72
C LEU A 238 8.26 -9.01 -23.66
N LYS A 239 9.47 -9.36 -23.22
CA LYS A 239 10.42 -10.19 -23.98
C LYS A 239 10.08 -11.68 -23.94
N HIS A 240 9.23 -12.10 -23.01
CA HIS A 240 8.82 -13.49 -22.86
C HIS A 240 7.57 -13.79 -23.71
N ASP A 241 7.36 -15.07 -23.99
CA ASP A 241 6.13 -15.54 -24.63
C ASP A 241 4.98 -15.49 -23.61
N ILE A 242 4.14 -14.47 -23.74
CA ILE A 242 3.02 -14.18 -22.84
C ILE A 242 1.73 -13.99 -23.63
N SER A 243 0.61 -14.22 -22.95
CA SER A 243 -0.71 -14.04 -23.55
C SER A 243 -0.98 -12.59 -23.97
N ASP A 244 -1.81 -12.41 -25.00
CA ASP A 244 -2.28 -11.10 -25.44
C ASP A 244 -2.99 -10.34 -24.31
N ALA A 245 -3.62 -11.05 -23.39
CA ALA A 245 -4.29 -10.47 -22.23
C ALA A 245 -3.30 -9.80 -21.27
N LEU A 246 -2.23 -10.49 -20.86
CA LEU A 246 -1.20 -9.93 -19.98
C LEU A 246 -0.42 -8.83 -20.71
N LYS A 247 -0.03 -9.07 -21.97
CA LYS A 247 0.64 -8.09 -22.82
C LYS A 247 -0.17 -6.78 -22.93
N GLY A 248 -1.47 -6.89 -23.26
CA GLY A 248 -2.35 -5.74 -23.36
C GLY A 248 -2.47 -4.96 -22.06
N CYS A 249 -2.58 -5.63 -20.90
CA CYS A 249 -2.61 -4.97 -19.61
C CYS A 249 -1.30 -4.22 -19.30
N LEU A 250 -0.14 -4.82 -19.55
CA LEU A 250 1.16 -4.20 -19.29
C LEU A 250 1.43 -3.00 -20.19
N VAL A 251 1.06 -3.08 -21.46
CA VAL A 251 1.15 -1.97 -22.42
C VAL A 251 0.19 -0.84 -22.03
N GLU A 252 -1.04 -1.14 -21.60
CA GLU A 252 -1.99 -0.15 -21.10
C GLU A 252 -1.45 0.55 -19.85
N ILE A 253 -0.85 -0.18 -18.90
CA ILE A 253 -0.19 0.38 -17.72
C ILE A 253 0.93 1.34 -18.13
N LYS A 254 1.85 0.89 -18.99
CA LYS A 254 3.00 1.69 -19.45
C LYS A 254 2.55 3.03 -20.06
N ASN A 255 1.59 2.98 -21.00
CA ASN A 255 1.11 4.17 -21.67
C ASN A 255 0.33 5.10 -20.74
N THR A 256 -0.52 4.52 -19.87
CA THR A 256 -1.27 5.30 -18.87
C THR A 256 -0.33 5.99 -17.89
N GLU A 257 0.67 5.29 -17.37
CA GLU A 257 1.61 5.87 -16.41
C GLU A 257 2.39 7.03 -17.02
N SER A 258 2.78 6.95 -18.29
CA SER A 258 3.43 8.04 -19.01
C SER A 258 2.60 9.35 -18.96
N VAL A 259 1.28 9.24 -19.13
CA VAL A 259 0.36 10.39 -19.04
C VAL A 259 0.22 10.87 -17.59
N LEU A 260 -0.06 9.96 -16.65
CA LEU A 260 -0.30 10.30 -15.24
C LEU A 260 0.95 10.93 -14.61
N TYR A 261 2.12 10.35 -14.90
CA TYR A 261 3.41 10.82 -14.40
C TYR A 261 3.70 12.26 -14.87
N SER A 262 3.41 12.59 -16.11
CA SER A 262 3.61 13.93 -16.65
C SER A 262 2.88 14.98 -15.84
N TYR A 263 1.60 14.76 -15.58
CA TYR A 263 0.80 15.68 -14.76
C TYR A 263 1.25 15.69 -13.29
N ALA A 264 1.56 14.54 -12.71
CA ALA A 264 2.02 14.45 -11.33
C ALA A 264 3.35 15.18 -11.13
N ASN A 265 4.28 15.01 -12.06
CA ASN A 265 5.58 15.66 -12.04
C ASN A 265 5.47 17.19 -12.16
N LEU A 266 4.68 17.66 -13.12
CA LEU A 266 4.41 19.10 -13.25
C LEU A 266 3.74 19.67 -12.00
N PHE A 267 2.72 18.98 -11.47
CA PHE A 267 2.03 19.43 -10.27
C PHE A 267 2.94 19.47 -9.04
N ARG A 268 3.89 18.55 -8.94
CA ARG A 268 4.94 18.54 -7.91
C ARG A 268 5.90 19.72 -8.09
N HIS A 269 6.29 20.04 -9.32
CA HIS A 269 7.10 21.21 -9.62
C HIS A 269 6.40 22.52 -9.19
N LEU A 270 5.11 22.64 -9.47
CA LEU A 270 4.33 23.81 -9.05
C LEU A 270 4.26 23.96 -7.51
N GLN A 271 4.47 22.90 -6.75
CA GLN A 271 4.53 22.96 -5.30
C GLN A 271 5.87 23.47 -4.75
N SER A 272 6.91 23.57 -5.57
CA SER A 272 8.25 24.02 -5.14
C SER A 272 8.29 25.47 -4.70
N ARG A 273 7.39 26.32 -5.22
CA ARG A 273 7.30 27.76 -4.87
C ARG A 273 5.92 28.14 -4.33
N PRO A 274 5.84 29.19 -3.49
CA PRO A 274 4.56 29.68 -2.97
C PRO A 274 3.64 30.25 -4.06
N VAL A 275 4.23 30.93 -5.07
CA VAL A 275 3.50 31.60 -6.15
C VAL A 275 4.28 31.47 -7.46
N TRP A 276 3.56 31.25 -8.55
CA TRP A 276 4.07 31.24 -9.91
C TRP A 276 3.36 32.29 -10.77
N GLN A 277 4.11 33.07 -11.54
CA GLN A 277 3.57 33.84 -12.65
C GLN A 277 3.48 32.96 -13.90
N SER A 278 2.50 33.17 -14.77
CA SER A 278 2.39 32.37 -15.99
C SER A 278 3.63 32.46 -16.88
N SER A 279 4.30 33.64 -16.92
CA SER A 279 5.54 33.84 -17.67
C SER A 279 6.76 33.06 -17.13
N GLU A 280 6.73 32.65 -15.84
CA GLU A 280 7.82 31.89 -15.21
C GLU A 280 7.71 30.41 -15.52
N ILE A 281 6.53 29.92 -15.92
CA ILE A 281 6.24 28.51 -16.17
C ILE A 281 6.67 28.11 -17.60
N ASN A 282 6.76 29.03 -18.52
CA ASN A 282 7.12 28.83 -19.94
C ASN A 282 8.63 28.70 -20.20
N GLN A 283 9.42 28.26 -19.22
CA GLN A 283 10.85 28.07 -19.42
C GLN A 283 11.16 26.72 -20.06
N GLU A 284 12.11 26.69 -21.02
CA GLU A 284 12.51 25.50 -21.80
C GLU A 284 12.84 24.26 -20.94
N GLU A 285 13.29 24.46 -19.71
CA GLU A 285 13.64 23.37 -18.79
C GLU A 285 12.46 22.44 -18.46
N LEU A 286 11.22 22.94 -18.54
CA LEU A 286 10.02 22.15 -18.22
C LEU A 286 9.59 21.21 -19.36
N PHE A 287 9.91 21.54 -20.61
CA PHE A 287 9.59 20.69 -21.76
C PHE A 287 10.27 19.33 -21.71
N ASN A 288 11.43 19.22 -21.08
CA ASN A 288 12.16 17.97 -20.91
C ASN A 288 11.49 16.98 -19.94
N TYR A 289 10.39 17.36 -19.27
CA TYR A 289 9.67 16.53 -18.31
C TYR A 289 8.38 15.92 -18.86
N PHE A 290 8.03 16.20 -20.11
CA PHE A 290 6.84 15.64 -20.72
C PHE A 290 7.25 14.54 -21.72
N PRO A 291 6.73 13.32 -21.57
CA PRO A 291 6.89 12.30 -22.60
C PRO A 291 6.15 12.73 -23.87
N GLU A 292 6.58 12.21 -24.99
CA GLU A 292 5.87 12.38 -26.26
C GLU A 292 4.44 11.83 -26.14
N LYS A 293 3.53 12.41 -26.93
CA LYS A 293 2.16 11.91 -27.04
C LYS A 293 2.18 10.40 -27.29
N GLN A 294 1.38 9.70 -26.51
CA GLN A 294 1.19 8.28 -26.73
C GLN A 294 0.15 8.06 -27.84
N ASP A 295 0.58 7.51 -28.97
CA ASP A 295 -0.31 7.00 -30.03
C ASP A 295 -0.96 5.68 -29.60
N TYR A 296 -1.70 5.73 -28.50
CA TYR A 296 -2.35 4.59 -27.90
C TYR A 296 -3.83 4.87 -27.63
N VAL A 297 -4.69 3.89 -27.91
CA VAL A 297 -6.12 3.99 -27.64
C VAL A 297 -6.36 3.57 -26.19
N PHE A 298 -6.53 4.55 -25.30
CA PHE A 298 -6.79 4.32 -23.88
C PHE A 298 -8.22 3.81 -23.65
N GLY A 299 -8.36 2.73 -22.89
CA GLY A 299 -9.66 2.25 -22.44
C GLY A 299 -10.32 3.12 -21.36
N ASN A 300 -9.57 4.03 -20.75
CA ASN A 300 -10.06 4.97 -19.73
C ASN A 300 -10.23 6.38 -20.35
N THR A 301 -11.48 6.90 -20.32
CA THR A 301 -11.82 8.20 -20.91
C THR A 301 -11.09 9.37 -20.25
N ASP A 302 -10.86 9.32 -18.93
CA ASP A 302 -10.11 10.37 -18.22
C ASP A 302 -8.64 10.40 -18.71
N VAL A 303 -8.02 9.24 -18.93
CA VAL A 303 -6.64 9.15 -19.43
C VAL A 303 -6.56 9.61 -20.89
N LEU A 304 -7.54 9.23 -21.70
CA LEU A 304 -7.65 9.69 -23.09
C LEU A 304 -7.70 11.22 -23.14
N GLN A 305 -8.57 11.83 -22.35
CA GLN A 305 -8.69 13.30 -22.28
C GLN A 305 -7.38 13.96 -21.83
N LEU A 306 -6.73 13.42 -20.79
CA LEU A 306 -5.44 13.95 -20.32
C LEU A 306 -4.34 13.84 -21.39
N ASN A 307 -4.30 12.74 -22.14
CA ASN A 307 -3.35 12.56 -23.23
C ASN A 307 -3.58 13.54 -24.39
N GLU A 308 -4.86 13.79 -24.74
CA GLU A 308 -5.22 14.81 -25.74
C GLU A 308 -4.84 16.21 -25.27
N GLU A 309 -5.13 16.57 -24.02
CA GLU A 309 -4.73 17.83 -23.42
C GLU A 309 -3.19 18.03 -23.50
N LEU A 310 -2.39 17.02 -23.10
CA LEU A 310 -0.93 17.07 -23.23
C LEU A 310 -0.49 17.33 -24.66
N HIS A 311 -1.17 16.71 -25.64
CA HIS A 311 -0.83 16.90 -27.04
C HIS A 311 -1.16 18.30 -27.55
N HIS A 312 -2.36 18.81 -27.24
CA HIS A 312 -2.80 20.12 -27.69
C HIS A 312 -2.08 21.28 -27.00
N LEU A 313 -1.58 21.07 -25.78
CA LEU A 313 -0.96 22.11 -24.96
C LEU A 313 0.56 22.00 -24.88
N LYS A 314 1.17 21.03 -25.57
CA LYS A 314 2.62 20.75 -25.49
C LYS A 314 3.51 21.97 -25.77
N ASP A 315 3.04 22.89 -26.63
CA ASP A 315 3.77 24.10 -27.00
C ASP A 315 3.56 25.26 -26.00
N ASP A 316 2.73 25.06 -24.97
CA ASP A 316 2.45 26.05 -23.94
C ASP A 316 2.36 25.39 -22.54
N THR A 317 3.51 25.30 -21.89
CA THR A 317 3.63 24.69 -20.55
C THR A 317 2.76 25.38 -19.51
N SER A 318 2.48 26.67 -19.66
CA SER A 318 1.61 27.42 -18.74
C SER A 318 0.16 26.91 -18.79
N LYS A 319 -0.32 26.54 -19.98
CA LYS A 319 -1.66 25.95 -20.13
C LYS A 319 -1.75 24.56 -19.54
N ILE A 320 -0.72 23.72 -19.72
CA ILE A 320 -0.67 22.39 -19.08
C ILE A 320 -0.65 22.55 -17.55
N ALA A 321 0.14 23.50 -17.03
CA ALA A 321 0.20 23.80 -15.61
C ALA A 321 -1.18 24.24 -15.08
N LEU A 322 -1.87 25.09 -15.81
CA LEU A 322 -3.23 25.50 -15.49
C LEU A 322 -4.21 24.32 -15.51
N ALA A 323 -4.13 23.45 -16.51
CA ALA A 323 -4.96 22.25 -16.59
C ALA A 323 -4.75 21.33 -15.37
N ALA A 324 -3.52 21.13 -14.93
CA ALA A 324 -3.20 20.37 -13.72
C ALA A 324 -3.80 21.03 -12.46
N VAL A 325 -3.75 22.33 -12.33
CA VAL A 325 -4.34 23.09 -11.21
C VAL A 325 -5.87 23.00 -11.24
N VAL A 326 -6.51 23.22 -12.38
CA VAL A 326 -7.97 23.08 -12.54
C VAL A 326 -8.43 21.65 -12.19
N ARG A 327 -7.67 20.63 -12.59
CA ARG A 327 -7.94 19.25 -12.19
C ARG A 327 -7.86 19.08 -10.67
N ASN A 328 -6.81 19.62 -10.03
CA ASN A 328 -6.67 19.57 -8.58
C ASN A 328 -7.85 20.26 -7.86
N GLU A 329 -8.28 21.42 -8.33
CA GLU A 329 -9.45 22.13 -7.77
C GLU A 329 -10.72 21.30 -7.92
N THR A 330 -10.94 20.69 -9.10
CA THR A 330 -12.09 19.84 -9.39
C THR A 330 -12.13 18.60 -8.50
N VAL A 331 -11.01 17.90 -8.37
CA VAL A 331 -10.87 16.71 -7.50
C VAL A 331 -11.08 17.08 -6.03
N SER A 332 -10.47 18.18 -5.59
CA SER A 332 -10.61 18.68 -4.22
C SER A 332 -12.05 19.04 -3.89
N LYS A 333 -12.74 19.77 -4.77
CA LYS A 333 -14.15 20.11 -4.62
C LYS A 333 -15.05 18.87 -4.52
N ARG A 334 -14.82 17.87 -5.39
CA ARG A 334 -15.58 16.61 -5.37
C ARG A 334 -15.41 15.84 -4.06
N ARG A 335 -14.24 15.97 -3.42
CA ARG A 335 -13.88 15.29 -2.16
C ARG A 335 -14.13 16.13 -0.90
N ASN A 336 -14.73 17.31 -1.02
CA ASN A 336 -14.90 18.28 0.07
C ASN A 336 -13.57 18.64 0.76
N ASN A 337 -12.48 18.74 0.00
CA ASN A 337 -11.15 19.12 0.46
C ASN A 337 -10.74 20.47 -0.14
N SER A 338 -9.74 21.11 0.46
CA SER A 338 -9.11 22.30 -0.12
C SER A 338 -8.14 21.91 -1.24
N ALA A 339 -8.14 22.68 -2.32
CA ALA A 339 -7.16 22.55 -3.38
C ALA A 339 -5.75 22.90 -2.87
N TRP A 340 -4.74 22.21 -3.38
CA TRP A 340 -3.35 22.44 -2.99
C TRP A 340 -2.78 23.70 -3.66
N ILE A 341 -3.18 23.92 -4.90
CA ILE A 341 -2.82 25.08 -5.70
C ILE A 341 -4.10 25.65 -6.30
N LYS A 342 -4.21 26.99 -6.37
CA LYS A 342 -5.35 27.70 -6.98
C LYS A 342 -4.87 28.77 -7.94
N GLN A 343 -5.70 29.05 -8.93
CA GLN A 343 -5.51 30.21 -9.78
C GLN A 343 -6.14 31.47 -9.15
N GLU A 344 -5.34 32.47 -8.86
CA GLU A 344 -5.79 33.75 -8.31
C GLU A 344 -5.16 34.91 -9.05
N LYS A 345 -6.00 35.79 -9.62
CA LYS A 345 -5.57 37.00 -10.35
C LYS A 345 -4.46 36.74 -11.39
N GLY A 346 -4.56 35.65 -12.13
CA GLY A 346 -3.59 35.26 -13.16
C GLY A 346 -2.30 34.62 -12.66
N LYS A 347 -2.22 34.29 -11.36
CA LYS A 347 -1.09 33.60 -10.73
C LYS A 347 -1.55 32.23 -10.20
N LEU A 348 -0.62 31.28 -10.09
CA LEU A 348 -0.85 30.03 -9.37
C LEU A 348 -0.34 30.16 -7.94
N VAL A 349 -1.20 30.03 -6.95
CA VAL A 349 -0.90 30.22 -5.53
C VAL A 349 -0.98 28.87 -4.83
N ARG A 350 0.09 28.48 -4.14
CA ARG A 350 0.17 27.24 -3.37
C ARG A 350 -0.36 27.45 -1.96
N TYR A 351 -1.34 26.64 -1.56
CA TYR A 351 -1.92 26.57 -0.21
C TYR A 351 -1.40 25.37 0.60
N TYR A 352 -1.02 24.30 -0.08
CA TYR A 352 -0.48 23.10 0.53
C TYR A 352 0.66 22.52 -0.30
N ALA A 353 1.64 21.91 0.37
CA ALA A 353 2.70 21.14 -0.27
C ALA A 353 2.96 19.87 0.56
N ASP A 354 3.12 18.76 -0.14
CA ASP A 354 3.58 17.51 0.45
C ASP A 354 5.09 17.41 0.25
N GLY A 355 5.85 17.92 1.23
CA GLY A 355 7.30 17.86 1.31
C GLY A 355 8.01 18.15 0.00
N GLY A 356 7.97 19.43 -0.45
CA GLY A 356 8.46 19.83 -1.77
C GLY A 356 9.84 19.25 -2.08
N ARG A 357 9.88 18.22 -2.90
CA ARG A 357 11.11 17.75 -3.52
C ARG A 357 11.39 18.64 -4.71
N GLU A 358 12.58 19.24 -4.78
CA GLU A 358 13.08 19.79 -6.03
C GLU A 358 13.01 18.69 -7.08
N ILE A 359 12.39 19.02 -8.22
CA ILE A 359 12.32 18.10 -9.35
C ILE A 359 13.72 18.10 -9.97
N SER A 360 14.49 17.07 -9.68
CA SER A 360 15.72 16.78 -10.44
C SER A 360 15.33 16.41 -11.88
N LYS A 361 16.22 16.67 -12.84
CA LYS A 361 16.10 16.15 -14.21
C LYS A 361 15.90 14.64 -14.11
N LEU A 362 14.69 14.16 -14.39
CA LEU A 362 14.35 12.75 -14.31
C LEU A 362 14.61 12.13 -15.67
N ASP A 363 15.23 10.96 -15.64
CA ASP A 363 15.22 10.07 -16.79
C ASP A 363 13.76 9.65 -17.05
N VAL A 364 13.12 10.29 -18.02
CA VAL A 364 11.71 10.09 -18.38
C VAL A 364 11.41 8.62 -18.67
N ASN A 365 12.39 7.85 -19.12
CA ASN A 365 12.24 6.42 -19.44
C ASN A 365 12.14 5.52 -18.20
N ASN A 366 12.57 6.03 -17.02
CA ASN A 366 12.57 5.27 -15.78
C ASN A 366 11.67 5.90 -14.69
N ALA A 367 11.01 7.01 -15.00
CA ALA A 367 10.23 7.76 -14.04
C ALA A 367 8.76 7.27 -13.97
N TYR A 368 8.31 6.91 -12.78
CA TYR A 368 6.92 6.53 -12.50
C TYR A 368 6.49 7.00 -11.10
N GLU A 369 5.18 7.20 -10.93
CA GLU A 369 4.55 7.58 -9.65
C GLU A 369 3.84 6.39 -9.01
N ASN A 370 3.26 5.52 -9.85
CA ASN A 370 2.34 4.49 -9.42
C ASN A 370 2.95 3.11 -9.66
N ASN A 371 2.81 2.21 -8.70
CA ASN A 371 3.46 0.90 -8.72
C ASN A 371 2.54 -0.26 -9.15
N TYR A 372 1.25 0.00 -9.37
CA TYR A 372 0.26 -0.97 -9.87
C TYR A 372 0.22 -2.28 -9.06
N PHE A 373 0.54 -2.24 -7.77
CA PHE A 373 0.66 -3.37 -6.83
C PHE A 373 1.83 -4.33 -7.11
N ILE A 374 2.60 -4.13 -8.17
CA ILE A 374 3.66 -5.05 -8.59
C ILE A 374 4.75 -5.23 -7.51
N PRO A 375 5.32 -4.16 -6.90
CA PRO A 375 6.30 -4.33 -5.82
C PRO A 375 5.75 -5.08 -4.61
N THR A 376 4.47 -4.86 -4.27
CA THR A 376 3.80 -5.60 -3.19
C THR A 376 3.73 -7.08 -3.51
N TYR A 377 3.39 -7.43 -4.75
CA TYR A 377 3.33 -8.80 -5.22
C TYR A 377 4.70 -9.47 -5.22
N ILE A 378 5.74 -8.80 -5.75
CA ILE A 378 7.13 -9.27 -5.73
C ILE A 378 7.60 -9.51 -4.29
N SER A 379 7.33 -8.56 -3.38
CA SER A 379 7.71 -8.68 -1.97
C SER A 379 7.07 -9.92 -1.31
N LEU A 380 5.79 -10.17 -1.55
CA LEU A 380 5.11 -11.37 -1.04
C LEU A 380 5.66 -12.65 -1.65
N PHE A 381 5.95 -12.61 -2.95
CA PHE A 381 6.53 -13.74 -3.66
C PHE A 381 7.89 -14.12 -3.04
N ASN A 382 8.79 -13.15 -2.86
CA ASN A 382 10.12 -13.38 -2.29
C ASN A 382 10.08 -13.81 -0.82
N GLN A 383 9.01 -13.50 -0.07
CA GLN A 383 8.82 -13.99 1.30
C GLN A 383 8.34 -15.45 1.36
N ILE A 384 7.57 -15.91 0.35
CA ILE A 384 7.06 -17.29 0.27
C ILE A 384 8.10 -18.20 -0.42
N ASP A 385 8.71 -17.72 -1.51
CA ASP A 385 9.69 -18.42 -2.34
C ASP A 385 10.93 -17.53 -2.54
N PRO A 386 11.86 -17.50 -1.57
CA PRO A 386 13.03 -16.64 -1.61
C PRO A 386 13.93 -16.90 -2.83
N LEU A 387 14.52 -15.84 -3.37
CA LEU A 387 15.61 -15.95 -4.34
C LEU A 387 16.78 -16.69 -3.68
N LYS A 388 17.32 -17.68 -4.37
CA LYS A 388 18.45 -18.50 -3.89
C LYS A 388 19.79 -17.79 -4.10
#